data_36f5ecca698ea81befd9f164b99395cd
#
_entry.id   36f5ecca698ea81befd9f164b99395cd
#
_cell.length_a   1.000
_cell.length_b   1.000
_cell.length_c   1.000
_cell.angle_alpha   90.00
_cell.angle_beta   90.00
_cell.angle_gamma   90.00
#
_symmetry.space_group_name_H-M   'P 1'
#
loop_
_entity.id
_entity.type
_entity.pdbx_description
1 polymer ?
#
loop_
_entity_poly.entity_id
_entity_poly.type
_entity_poly.pdbx_seq_one_letter_code
_entity_poly.pdbx_strand_id
1 'polypeptide(L)'
;MPKRRQKKYFTSLPDDPQPIVHEVRHRLAFSEVDALAIGWHGHYPEFFEMAHTELMRKIGLTYDLYRENGIGAPIVQLHADYFAPLILDEFFTIRAELVWSDGARINVNYEIIKENGQLAGTGYTVQMLFDAYNHTPFVTTPPLVESVWQRWKNGEFKDL
;
A
#
# COMPACT_ATOMS: atom_id res chain seq x y z
N MET A 1 -26.38 8.37 -12.52
CA MET A 1 -25.94 6.96 -12.53
C MET A 1 -25.53 6.58 -11.12
N PRO A 2 -25.97 5.45 -10.59
CA PRO A 2 -25.48 5.00 -9.30
C PRO A 2 -23.95 4.81 -9.41
N LYS A 3 -23.20 5.40 -8.47
CA LYS A 3 -21.76 5.17 -8.34
C LYS A 3 -21.55 3.65 -8.21
N ARG A 4 -20.97 3.03 -9.22
CA ARG A 4 -20.56 1.62 -9.13
C ARG A 4 -19.65 1.52 -7.91
N ARG A 5 -20.09 0.84 -6.88
CA ARG A 5 -19.28 0.58 -5.69
C ARG A 5 -18.09 -0.25 -6.16
N GLN A 6 -16.92 0.37 -6.21
CA GLN A 6 -15.74 -0.30 -6.71
C GLN A 6 -15.37 -1.43 -5.76
N LYS A 7 -15.25 -2.63 -6.30
CA LYS A 7 -14.88 -3.80 -5.51
C LYS A 7 -13.42 -3.63 -5.07
N LYS A 8 -13.17 -3.68 -3.77
CA LYS A 8 -11.80 -3.75 -3.24
C LYS A 8 -11.16 -5.08 -3.65
N TYR A 9 -9.87 -5.05 -3.94
CA TYR A 9 -9.12 -6.26 -4.30
C TYR A 9 -8.94 -7.20 -3.12
N PHE A 10 -8.62 -6.64 -1.94
CA PHE A 10 -8.55 -7.38 -0.70
C PHE A 10 -9.67 -6.91 0.23
N THR A 11 -10.27 -7.86 0.92
CA THR A 11 -11.34 -7.60 1.88
C THR A 11 -11.04 -8.33 3.18
N SER A 12 -11.38 -7.70 4.31
CA SER A 12 -11.28 -8.34 5.62
C SER A 12 -12.41 -9.33 5.82
N LEU A 13 -12.12 -10.43 6.51
CA LEU A 13 -13.13 -11.33 7.05
C LEU A 13 -13.70 -10.74 8.36
N PRO A 14 -14.89 -11.21 8.82
CA PRO A 14 -15.53 -10.65 10.02
C PRO A 14 -14.66 -10.65 11.28
N ASP A 15 -13.81 -11.66 11.45
CA ASP A 15 -12.96 -11.82 12.64
C ASP A 15 -11.54 -11.24 12.47
N ASP A 16 -11.23 -10.71 11.29
CA ASP A 16 -9.93 -10.09 11.02
C ASP A 16 -9.80 -8.76 11.77
N PRO A 17 -8.56 -8.35 12.11
CA PRO A 17 -8.32 -7.00 12.56
C PRO A 17 -8.77 -5.98 11.50
N GLN A 18 -9.21 -4.81 11.96
CA GLN A 18 -9.58 -3.72 11.04
C GLN A 18 -8.38 -3.32 10.18
N PRO A 19 -8.58 -3.05 8.88
CA PRO A 19 -7.50 -2.57 8.03
C PRO A 19 -6.82 -1.33 8.61
N ILE A 20 -5.51 -1.23 8.41
CA ILE A 20 -4.75 -0.05 8.80
C ILE A 20 -4.63 0.86 7.59
N VAL A 21 -5.03 2.11 7.75
CA VAL A 21 -5.10 3.09 6.67
C VAL A 21 -4.14 4.24 6.92
N HIS A 22 -3.45 4.66 5.88
CA HIS A 22 -2.67 5.89 5.89
C HIS A 22 -2.80 6.63 4.57
N GLU A 23 -2.82 7.94 4.63
CA GLU A 23 -2.94 8.81 3.47
C GLU A 23 -1.73 9.72 3.35
N VAL A 24 -1.26 9.92 2.11
CA VAL A 24 -0.19 10.84 1.76
C VAL A 24 -0.71 11.79 0.68
N ARG A 25 -0.47 13.09 0.87
CA ARG A 25 -0.79 14.09 -0.13
C ARG A 25 0.42 14.36 -1.01
N HIS A 26 0.23 14.38 -2.32
CA HIS A 26 1.29 14.61 -3.29
C HIS A 26 0.85 15.63 -4.35
N ARG A 27 1.78 16.45 -4.82
CA ARG A 27 1.58 17.34 -5.95
C ARG A 27 2.22 16.74 -7.18
N LEU A 28 1.48 16.58 -8.27
CA LEU A 28 2.01 16.01 -9.50
C LEU A 28 3.10 16.90 -10.08
N ALA A 29 4.32 16.37 -10.15
CA ALA A 29 5.50 17.09 -10.61
C ALA A 29 5.65 17.03 -12.12
N PHE A 30 6.38 17.98 -12.68
CA PHE A 30 6.71 17.99 -14.11
C PHE A 30 7.39 16.70 -14.58
N SER A 31 8.24 16.11 -13.76
CA SER A 31 8.93 14.84 -14.06
C SER A 31 7.99 13.62 -14.08
N GLU A 32 6.76 13.77 -13.62
CA GLU A 32 5.79 12.69 -13.48
C GLU A 32 4.70 12.69 -14.54
N VAL A 33 4.73 13.66 -15.46
CA VAL A 33 3.73 13.76 -16.52
C VAL A 33 4.26 13.28 -17.87
N ASP A 34 3.34 12.90 -18.74
CA ASP A 34 3.61 12.57 -20.15
C ASP A 34 3.51 13.81 -21.04
N ALA A 35 3.59 13.60 -22.35
CA ALA A 35 3.53 14.68 -23.34
C ALA A 35 2.20 15.46 -23.34
N LEU A 36 1.15 14.93 -22.73
CA LEU A 36 -0.16 15.59 -22.60
C LEU A 36 -0.31 16.33 -21.26
N ALA A 37 0.77 16.45 -20.49
CA ALA A 37 0.80 17.04 -19.15
C ALA A 37 -0.15 16.34 -18.14
N ILE A 38 -0.39 15.06 -18.33
CA ILE A 38 -1.11 14.20 -17.40
C ILE A 38 -0.17 13.14 -16.80
N GLY A 39 -0.48 12.70 -15.61
CA GLY A 39 0.33 11.70 -14.90
C GLY A 39 0.61 10.47 -15.76
N TRP A 40 1.91 10.20 -15.99
CA TRP A 40 2.30 9.02 -16.74
C TRP A 40 1.95 7.76 -15.97
N HIS A 41 1.32 6.81 -16.66
CA HIS A 41 0.82 5.58 -16.01
C HIS A 41 1.93 4.78 -15.30
N GLY A 42 3.17 4.86 -15.74
CA GLY A 42 4.30 4.16 -15.14
C GLY A 42 4.75 4.71 -13.76
N HIS A 43 4.27 5.88 -13.33
CA HIS A 43 4.58 6.44 -12.02
C HIS A 43 3.61 5.99 -10.91
N TYR A 44 2.51 5.32 -11.23
CA TYR A 44 1.55 4.87 -10.22
C TYR A 44 2.14 3.90 -9.19
N PRO A 45 3.05 2.97 -9.55
CA PRO A 45 3.77 2.18 -8.55
C PRO A 45 4.56 3.03 -7.55
N GLU A 46 5.17 4.12 -7.99
CA GLU A 46 5.90 5.05 -7.11
C GLU A 46 4.94 5.80 -6.17
N PHE A 47 3.77 6.20 -6.64
CA PHE A 47 2.74 6.80 -5.79
C PHE A 47 2.27 5.83 -4.72
N PHE A 48 2.03 4.58 -5.09
CA PHE A 48 1.67 3.54 -4.13
C PHE A 48 2.77 3.35 -3.09
N GLU A 49 4.03 3.34 -3.51
CA GLU A 49 5.18 3.22 -2.60
C GLU A 49 5.26 4.36 -1.59
N MET A 50 4.97 5.60 -1.99
CA MET A 50 4.96 6.74 -1.07
C MET A 50 4.04 6.50 0.12
N ALA A 51 2.81 6.09 -0.13
CA ALA A 51 1.83 5.81 0.92
C ALA A 51 2.17 4.52 1.69
N HIS A 52 2.64 3.50 0.98
CA HIS A 52 3.08 2.23 1.58
C HIS A 52 4.20 2.44 2.60
N THR A 53 5.24 3.16 2.21
CA THR A 53 6.41 3.42 3.06
C THR A 53 6.00 4.14 4.35
N GLU A 54 5.16 5.16 4.26
CA GLU A 54 4.70 5.90 5.43
C GLU A 54 3.78 5.06 6.33
N LEU A 55 2.91 4.25 5.72
CA LEU A 55 2.08 3.29 6.47
C LEU A 55 2.94 2.31 7.26
N MET A 56 3.91 1.67 6.60
CA MET A 56 4.79 0.68 7.23
C MET A 56 5.65 1.31 8.33
N ARG A 57 6.13 2.54 8.11
CA ARG A 57 6.89 3.28 9.12
C ARG A 57 6.08 3.54 10.39
N LYS A 58 4.80 3.86 10.25
CA LYS A 58 3.90 4.10 11.38
C LYS A 58 3.63 2.86 12.24
N ILE A 59 3.66 1.70 11.65
CA ILE A 59 3.45 0.44 12.37
C ILE A 59 4.76 -0.24 12.81
N GLY A 60 5.91 0.37 12.49
CA GLY A 60 7.21 -0.12 12.93
C GLY A 60 7.87 -1.12 11.99
N LEU A 61 7.47 -1.18 10.73
CA LEU A 61 8.09 -2.01 9.69
C LEU A 61 8.88 -1.14 8.70
N THR A 62 10.04 -0.70 9.13
CA THR A 62 10.94 0.11 8.30
C THR A 62 11.90 -0.76 7.49
N TYR A 63 12.45 -0.22 6.42
CA TYR A 63 13.47 -0.90 5.61
C TYR A 63 14.71 -1.26 6.42
N ASP A 64 15.11 -0.40 7.35
CA ASP A 64 16.26 -0.66 8.23
C ASP A 64 16.02 -1.88 9.11
N LEU A 65 14.83 -1.98 9.72
CA LEU A 65 14.47 -3.13 10.54
C LEU A 65 14.37 -4.42 9.73
N TYR A 66 13.85 -4.36 8.51
CA TYR A 66 13.88 -5.51 7.60
C TYR A 66 15.30 -5.97 7.34
N ARG A 67 16.18 -5.04 6.97
CA ARG A 67 17.58 -5.35 6.68
C ARG A 67 18.29 -5.94 7.91
N GLU A 68 18.10 -5.34 9.08
CA GLU A 68 18.70 -5.81 10.34
C GLU A 68 18.25 -7.23 10.74
N ASN A 69 17.02 -7.59 10.36
CA ASN A 69 16.42 -8.89 10.66
C ASN A 69 16.48 -9.90 9.50
N GLY A 70 17.18 -9.58 8.44
CA GLY A 70 17.32 -10.46 7.28
C GLY A 70 16.02 -10.74 6.55
N ILE A 71 15.10 -9.76 6.53
CA ILE A 71 13.80 -9.87 5.87
C ILE A 71 13.84 -9.12 4.55
N GLY A 72 13.50 -9.80 3.46
CA GLY A 72 13.12 -9.20 2.20
C GLY A 72 11.60 -9.19 2.05
N ALA A 73 11.08 -8.20 1.37
CA ALA A 73 9.65 -8.11 1.09
C ALA A 73 9.42 -7.73 -0.38
N PRO A 74 9.86 -8.58 -1.32
CA PRO A 74 9.68 -8.30 -2.75
C PRO A 74 8.21 -8.23 -3.12
N ILE A 75 7.88 -7.30 -4.01
CA ILE A 75 6.55 -7.26 -4.63
C ILE A 75 6.45 -8.42 -5.62
N VAL A 76 5.46 -9.28 -5.41
CA VAL A 76 5.17 -10.42 -6.29
C VAL A 76 3.95 -10.19 -7.16
N GLN A 77 3.07 -9.25 -6.80
CA GLN A 77 1.95 -8.79 -7.62
C GLN A 77 1.77 -7.29 -7.45
N LEU A 78 1.53 -6.62 -8.57
CA LEU A 78 1.17 -5.22 -8.62
C LEU A 78 0.10 -5.03 -9.68
N HIS A 79 -0.96 -4.31 -9.33
CA HIS A 79 -2.04 -3.98 -10.25
C HIS A 79 -2.43 -2.51 -10.10
N ALA A 80 -2.76 -1.87 -11.20
CA ALA A 80 -3.31 -0.52 -11.21
C ALA A 80 -4.44 -0.42 -12.21
N ASP A 81 -5.52 0.24 -11.81
CA ASP A 81 -6.63 0.65 -12.66
C ASP A 81 -6.67 2.18 -12.73
N TYR A 82 -6.90 2.72 -13.92
CA TYR A 82 -6.86 4.14 -14.21
C TYR A 82 -8.26 4.61 -14.61
N PHE A 83 -8.81 5.63 -13.90
CA PHE A 83 -10.18 6.10 -14.12
C PHE A 83 -10.26 7.53 -14.58
N ALA A 84 -9.36 8.40 -14.11
CA ALA A 84 -9.31 9.79 -14.46
C ALA A 84 -7.85 10.29 -14.50
N PRO A 85 -7.50 11.20 -15.41
CA PRO A 85 -6.15 11.71 -15.49
C PRO A 85 -5.80 12.58 -14.28
N LEU A 86 -4.59 12.44 -13.80
CA LEU A 86 -3.95 13.41 -12.91
C LEU A 86 -3.32 14.51 -13.76
N ILE A 87 -3.52 15.76 -13.38
CA ILE A 87 -3.08 16.92 -14.14
C ILE A 87 -1.82 17.53 -13.51
N LEU A 88 -0.90 18.02 -14.32
CA LEU A 88 0.30 18.72 -13.85
C LEU A 88 -0.05 19.76 -12.77
N ASP A 89 0.72 19.79 -11.71
CA ASP A 89 0.59 20.69 -10.56
C ASP A 89 -0.64 20.48 -9.67
N GLU A 90 -1.57 19.57 -9.99
CA GLU A 90 -2.66 19.29 -9.06
C GLU A 90 -2.19 18.46 -7.88
N PHE A 91 -2.83 18.68 -6.73
CA PHE A 91 -2.68 17.82 -5.56
C PHE A 91 -3.64 16.63 -5.62
N PHE A 92 -3.19 15.52 -5.12
CA PHE A 92 -4.02 14.33 -4.92
C PHE A 92 -3.59 13.59 -3.66
N THR A 93 -4.47 12.76 -3.17
CA THR A 93 -4.23 11.91 -2.00
C THR A 93 -4.02 10.48 -2.46
N ILE A 94 -2.98 9.86 -1.92
CA ILE A 94 -2.72 8.43 -2.07
C ILE A 94 -3.09 7.77 -0.76
N ARG A 95 -4.10 6.90 -0.79
CA ARG A 95 -4.57 6.17 0.38
C ARG A 95 -4.10 4.73 0.29
N ALA A 96 -3.32 4.29 1.27
CA ALA A 96 -2.91 2.90 1.43
C ALA A 96 -3.73 2.23 2.53
N GLU A 97 -4.19 1.03 2.28
CA GLU A 97 -4.98 0.23 3.21
C GLU A 97 -4.35 -1.15 3.33
N LEU A 98 -3.67 -1.39 4.47
CA LEU A 98 -3.12 -2.70 4.79
C LEU A 98 -4.24 -3.62 5.25
N VAL A 99 -4.43 -4.73 4.56
CA VAL A 99 -5.48 -5.71 4.83
C VAL A 99 -4.87 -6.97 5.43
N TRP A 100 -5.50 -7.49 6.48
CA TRP A 100 -5.05 -8.69 7.17
C TRP A 100 -4.90 -9.88 6.23
N SER A 101 -3.83 -10.63 6.42
CA SER A 101 -3.59 -11.92 5.78
C SER A 101 -2.93 -12.87 6.77
N ASP A 102 -3.38 -14.10 6.83
CA ASP A 102 -2.82 -15.13 7.72
C ASP A 102 -1.48 -15.70 7.23
N GLY A 103 -1.07 -15.39 6.02
CA GLY A 103 0.21 -15.83 5.45
C GLY A 103 1.35 -14.86 5.73
N ALA A 104 2.57 -15.28 5.40
CA ALA A 104 3.76 -14.43 5.43
C ALA A 104 3.75 -13.44 4.23
N ARG A 105 2.74 -12.60 4.20
CA ARG A 105 2.42 -11.65 3.11
C ARG A 105 2.03 -10.31 3.64
N ILE A 106 2.19 -9.28 2.80
CA ILE A 106 1.70 -7.94 3.02
C ILE A 106 0.81 -7.57 1.84
N ASN A 107 -0.48 -7.45 2.10
CA ASN A 107 -1.51 -7.11 1.12
C ASN A 107 -2.00 -5.69 1.34
N VAL A 108 -1.80 -4.82 0.36
CA VAL A 108 -2.20 -3.42 0.46
C VAL A 108 -3.07 -3.03 -0.73
N ASN A 109 -4.22 -2.43 -0.44
CA ASN A 109 -5.06 -1.73 -1.41
C ASN A 109 -4.64 -0.27 -1.49
N TYR A 110 -4.74 0.33 -2.68
CA TYR A 110 -4.46 1.74 -2.90
C TYR A 110 -5.62 2.43 -3.62
N GLU A 111 -5.83 3.69 -3.25
CA GLU A 111 -6.71 4.60 -3.95
C GLU A 111 -5.96 5.90 -4.22
N ILE A 112 -6.13 6.46 -5.42
CA ILE A 112 -5.67 7.80 -5.77
C ILE A 112 -6.89 8.69 -5.92
N ILE A 113 -6.97 9.71 -5.06
CA ILE A 113 -8.16 10.55 -4.90
C ILE A 113 -7.78 12.00 -5.21
N LYS A 114 -8.44 12.60 -6.19
CA LYS A 114 -8.26 14.01 -6.54
C LYS A 114 -8.87 14.91 -5.45
N GLU A 115 -8.45 16.16 -5.36
CA GLU A 115 -8.95 17.09 -4.34
C GLU A 115 -10.46 17.33 -4.41
N ASN A 116 -11.07 17.17 -5.59
CA ASN A 116 -12.52 17.23 -5.75
C ASN A 116 -13.25 15.95 -5.29
N GLY A 117 -12.54 14.98 -4.73
CA GLY A 117 -13.08 13.69 -4.28
C GLY A 117 -13.23 12.64 -5.39
N GLN A 118 -12.89 12.97 -6.63
CA GLN A 118 -12.93 12.02 -7.73
C GLN A 118 -11.85 10.95 -7.58
N LEU A 119 -12.21 9.69 -7.74
CA LEU A 119 -11.26 8.58 -7.76
C LEU A 119 -10.53 8.57 -9.11
N ALA A 120 -9.22 8.82 -9.08
CA ALA A 120 -8.40 8.84 -10.29
C ALA A 120 -7.86 7.46 -10.65
N GLY A 121 -7.65 6.60 -9.66
CA GLY A 121 -7.17 5.26 -9.86
C GLY A 121 -7.21 4.42 -8.60
N THR A 122 -7.04 3.13 -8.77
CA THR A 122 -6.89 2.17 -7.67
C THR A 122 -5.82 1.16 -8.02
N GLY A 123 -5.37 0.43 -7.02
CA GLY A 123 -4.44 -0.66 -7.25
C GLY A 123 -4.27 -1.52 -6.02
N TYR A 124 -3.38 -2.47 -6.14
CA TYR A 124 -2.94 -3.28 -5.01
C TYR A 124 -1.51 -3.77 -5.21
N THR A 125 -0.87 -4.09 -4.12
CA THR A 125 0.38 -4.83 -4.10
C THR A 125 0.29 -6.02 -3.18
N VAL A 126 0.97 -7.09 -3.54
CA VAL A 126 1.26 -8.24 -2.69
C VAL A 126 2.75 -8.33 -2.52
N GLN A 127 3.24 -8.28 -1.29
CA GLN A 127 4.62 -8.60 -0.96
C GLN A 127 4.67 -9.97 -0.30
N MET A 128 5.67 -10.75 -0.68
CA MET A 128 5.99 -12.01 -0.01
C MET A 128 7.14 -11.75 0.96
N LEU A 129 7.00 -12.20 2.21
CA LEU A 129 8.10 -12.14 3.16
C LEU A 129 9.11 -13.23 2.85
N PHE A 130 10.37 -12.85 2.73
CA PHE A 130 11.45 -13.64 2.20
C PHE A 130 12.64 -13.61 3.16
N ASP A 131 13.21 -14.78 3.44
CA ASP A 131 14.42 -14.90 4.24
C ASP A 131 15.63 -14.52 3.37
N ALA A 132 16.21 -13.34 3.62
CA ALA A 132 17.33 -12.82 2.87
C ALA A 132 18.64 -13.57 3.14
N TYR A 133 18.76 -14.29 4.24
CA TYR A 133 19.94 -15.09 4.56
C TYR A 133 19.94 -16.43 3.84
N ASN A 134 18.80 -17.11 3.82
CA ASN A 134 18.65 -18.44 3.23
C ASN A 134 18.12 -18.41 1.80
N HIS A 135 17.76 -17.25 1.27
CA HIS A 135 17.20 -17.06 -0.07
C HIS A 135 15.93 -17.88 -0.32
N THR A 136 15.06 -17.96 0.66
CA THR A 136 13.79 -18.71 0.60
C THR A 136 12.63 -17.91 1.16
N PRO A 137 11.39 -18.10 0.65
CA PRO A 137 10.21 -17.53 1.28
C PRO A 137 10.05 -17.99 2.72
N PHE A 138 9.58 -17.12 3.61
CA PHE A 138 9.17 -17.53 4.94
C PHE A 138 7.90 -18.38 4.85
N VAL A 139 7.90 -19.52 5.52
CA VAL A 139 6.73 -20.38 5.67
C VAL A 139 5.79 -19.82 6.72
N THR A 140 6.37 -19.25 7.78
CA THR A 140 5.64 -18.59 8.87
C THR A 140 6.11 -17.14 8.98
N THR A 141 5.26 -16.29 9.55
CA THR A 141 5.60 -14.87 9.74
C THR A 141 6.85 -14.74 10.62
N PRO A 142 7.89 -14.01 10.17
CA PRO A 142 9.11 -13.83 10.96
C PRO A 142 8.84 -13.01 12.24
N PRO A 143 9.65 -13.19 13.30
CA PRO A 143 9.39 -12.61 14.63
C PRO A 143 9.14 -11.10 14.63
N LEU A 144 9.89 -10.32 13.86
CA LEU A 144 9.68 -8.86 13.77
C LEU A 144 8.26 -8.53 13.29
N VAL A 145 7.83 -9.16 12.21
CA VAL A 145 6.51 -8.93 11.61
C VAL A 145 5.42 -9.49 12.52
N GLU A 146 5.63 -10.67 13.09
CA GLU A 146 4.68 -11.27 14.04
C GLU A 146 4.43 -10.37 15.25
N SER A 147 5.46 -9.70 15.77
CA SER A 147 5.29 -8.76 16.88
C SER A 147 4.38 -7.59 16.51
N VAL A 148 4.49 -7.08 15.29
CA VAL A 148 3.61 -6.03 14.77
C VAL A 148 2.19 -6.55 14.55
N TRP A 149 2.03 -7.76 14.02
CA TRP A 149 0.73 -8.40 13.83
C TRP A 149 -0.01 -8.62 15.16
N GLN A 150 0.68 -8.97 16.22
CA GLN A 150 0.08 -9.08 17.57
C GLN A 150 -0.43 -7.72 18.06
N ARG A 151 0.36 -6.66 17.89
CA ARG A 151 -0.06 -5.29 18.22
C ARG A 151 -1.29 -4.88 17.41
N TRP A 152 -1.35 -5.25 16.13
CA TRP A 152 -2.50 -5.01 15.27
C TRP A 152 -3.74 -5.72 15.79
N LYS A 153 -3.65 -7.02 16.11
CA LYS A 153 -4.74 -7.79 16.72
C LYS A 153 -5.23 -7.16 18.02
N ASN A 154 -4.32 -6.58 18.81
CA ASN A 154 -4.65 -5.92 20.06
C ASN A 154 -5.28 -4.52 19.88
N GLY A 155 -5.43 -4.06 18.65
CA GLY A 155 -6.08 -2.79 18.32
C GLY A 155 -5.20 -1.55 18.51
N GLU A 156 -3.88 -1.68 18.59
CA GLU A 156 -2.97 -0.54 18.78
C GLU A 156 -2.97 0.45 17.61
N PHE A 157 -3.39 0.02 16.43
CA PHE A 157 -3.34 0.83 15.21
C PHE A 157 -4.70 1.36 14.76
N LYS A 158 -5.72 1.32 15.61
CA LYS A 158 -7.08 1.74 15.25
C LYS A 158 -7.21 3.24 14.93
N ASP A 159 -6.36 4.07 15.52
CA ASP A 159 -6.43 5.53 15.46
C ASP A 159 -5.23 6.17 14.72
N LEU A 160 -4.61 5.42 13.83
CA LEU A 160 -3.51 5.95 13.01
C LEU A 160 -3.99 6.82 11.87
#